data_2072c82562710ecb22d83939ecff5621
#
_entry.id   2072c82562710ecb22d83939ecff5621
#
_cell.length_a   1.000
_cell.length_b   1.000
_cell.length_c   1.000
_cell.angle_alpha   90.00
_cell.angle_beta   90.00
_cell.angle_gamma   90.00
#
_symmetry.space_group_name_H-M   'P 1'
#
loop_
_entity.id
_entity.type
_entity.pdbx_description
1 polymer ?
#
loop_
_entity_poly.entity_id
_entity_poly.type
_entity_poly.pdbx_seq_one_letter_code
_entity_poly.pdbx_strand_id
1 'polypeptide(L)'
;MDFFRNQFFIGFSINFILIYIFCKIPLMTKGGWISAGILGTILWGCLSWQGWMSVVIYLLFGSLVTKIGFKFKKEQGIAEKRGGRRGPENVWGSAATGLFLAIMTKFNAANIVMFKVGFAASFAAKLADTFGSEIGKRFGEETYLITSLQKVERGTEGGISIEGTLASILGSIFMAFIMLRLSIISTKYHFIIVVVSGFLATLSESIIGAKFQNKYKLSNELVNAIQTCLLYTSDAADDC
;
A
#
# COMPACT_ATOMS: atom_id res chain seq x y z
N MET A 1 24.07 -20.57 3.89
CA MET A 1 24.50 -19.16 3.88
C MET A 1 24.66 -18.59 2.47
N ASP A 2 25.25 -19.31 1.55
CA ASP A 2 25.50 -18.86 0.16
C ASP A 2 24.24 -18.66 -0.68
N PHE A 3 23.21 -19.48 -0.53
CA PHE A 3 21.94 -19.30 -1.24
C PHE A 3 21.24 -17.99 -0.86
N PHE A 4 21.29 -17.59 0.40
CA PHE A 4 20.72 -16.34 0.90
C PHE A 4 21.45 -15.13 0.31
N ARG A 5 22.77 -15.14 0.39
CA ARG A 5 23.62 -14.07 -0.17
C ARG A 5 23.38 -13.92 -1.68
N ASN A 6 23.19 -15.01 -2.39
CA ASN A 6 22.86 -15.01 -3.83
C ASN A 6 21.51 -14.30 -4.11
N GLN A 7 20.46 -14.52 -3.31
CA GLN A 7 19.16 -13.89 -3.56
C GLN A 7 19.22 -12.37 -3.38
N PHE A 8 19.92 -11.85 -2.36
CA PHE A 8 20.11 -10.42 -2.19
C PHE A 8 20.92 -9.81 -3.34
N PHE A 9 21.97 -10.50 -3.80
CA PHE A 9 22.79 -10.05 -4.93
C PHE A 9 21.98 -10.01 -6.23
N ILE A 10 21.17 -11.02 -6.50
CA ILE A 10 20.26 -11.06 -7.65
C ILE A 10 19.26 -9.90 -7.56
N GLY A 11 18.62 -9.72 -6.41
CA GLY A 11 17.67 -8.63 -6.17
C GLY A 11 18.32 -7.26 -6.39
N PHE A 12 19.52 -7.03 -5.87
CA PHE A 12 20.28 -5.80 -6.07
C PHE A 12 20.55 -5.55 -7.56
N SER A 13 21.06 -6.56 -8.28
CA SER A 13 21.41 -6.44 -9.69
C SER A 13 20.19 -6.12 -10.56
N ILE A 14 19.07 -6.81 -10.31
CA ILE A 14 17.81 -6.56 -11.05
C ILE A 14 17.30 -5.15 -10.77
N ASN A 15 17.22 -4.73 -9.51
CA ASN A 15 16.76 -3.38 -9.18
C ASN A 15 17.68 -2.30 -9.76
N PHE A 16 19.00 -2.50 -9.72
CA PHE A 16 19.96 -1.58 -10.30
C PHE A 16 19.74 -1.39 -11.80
N ILE A 17 19.60 -2.49 -12.54
CA ILE A 17 19.33 -2.48 -13.98
C ILE A 17 18.00 -1.77 -14.28
N LEU A 18 16.93 -2.12 -13.54
CA LEU A 18 15.62 -1.52 -13.77
C LEU A 18 15.60 -0.03 -13.43
N ILE A 19 16.26 0.39 -12.35
CA ILE A 19 16.39 1.81 -12.01
C ILE A 19 17.16 2.53 -13.10
N TYR A 20 18.28 1.97 -13.60
CA TYR A 20 19.05 2.57 -14.68
C TYR A 20 18.22 2.79 -15.95
N ILE A 21 17.38 1.82 -16.31
CA ILE A 21 16.49 1.90 -17.49
C ILE A 21 15.34 2.88 -17.26
N PHE A 22 14.68 2.82 -16.10
CA PHE A 22 13.40 3.49 -15.85
C PHE A 22 13.50 4.79 -15.06
N CYS A 23 14.67 5.19 -14.54
CA CYS A 23 14.82 6.40 -13.71
C CYS A 23 14.42 7.71 -14.43
N LYS A 24 14.38 7.71 -15.78
CA LYS A 24 13.91 8.83 -16.59
C LYS A 24 12.37 8.95 -16.65
N ILE A 25 11.65 7.86 -16.34
CA ILE A 25 10.18 7.87 -16.33
C ILE A 25 9.70 8.64 -15.10
N PRO A 26 8.76 9.58 -15.23
CA PRO A 26 8.28 10.42 -14.13
C PRO A 26 7.30 9.65 -13.20
N LEU A 27 7.66 8.43 -12.79
CA LEU A 27 6.93 7.58 -11.86
C LEU A 27 7.33 7.89 -10.42
N MET A 28 8.62 8.11 -10.21
CA MET A 28 9.21 8.35 -8.89
C MET A 28 10.19 9.53 -8.93
N THR A 29 10.46 10.11 -7.77
CA THR A 29 11.59 11.05 -7.60
C THR A 29 12.92 10.28 -7.55
N LYS A 30 14.07 10.98 -7.66
CA LYS A 30 15.38 10.33 -7.51
C LYS A 30 15.50 9.57 -6.18
N GLY A 31 15.10 10.20 -5.07
CA GLY A 31 15.08 9.55 -3.76
C GLY A 31 14.08 8.39 -3.69
N GLY A 32 12.94 8.50 -4.38
CA GLY A 32 11.97 7.41 -4.51
C GLY A 32 12.55 6.18 -5.20
N TRP A 33 13.30 6.35 -6.30
CA TRP A 33 13.99 5.27 -7.00
C TRP A 33 15.04 4.57 -6.12
N ILE A 34 15.84 5.35 -5.36
CA ILE A 34 16.81 4.78 -4.41
C ILE A 34 16.09 3.97 -3.33
N SER A 35 15.04 4.53 -2.73
CA SER A 35 14.24 3.83 -1.71
C SER A 35 13.59 2.56 -2.26
N ALA A 36 13.05 2.60 -3.48
CA ALA A 36 12.47 1.43 -4.16
C ALA A 36 13.54 0.37 -4.46
N GLY A 37 14.76 0.76 -4.80
CA GLY A 37 15.88 -0.16 -5.00
C GLY A 37 16.28 -0.90 -3.73
N ILE A 38 16.39 -0.18 -2.61
CA ILE A 38 16.68 -0.77 -1.28
C ILE A 38 15.55 -1.72 -0.89
N LEU A 39 14.30 -1.25 -0.93
CA LEU A 39 13.12 -2.04 -0.62
C LEU A 39 13.03 -3.31 -1.47
N GLY A 40 13.16 -3.16 -2.79
CA GLY A 40 13.08 -4.26 -3.74
C GLY A 40 14.17 -5.31 -3.54
N THR A 41 15.40 -4.88 -3.20
CA THR A 41 16.52 -5.77 -2.90
C THR A 41 16.24 -6.61 -1.66
N ILE A 42 15.74 -6.00 -0.58
CA ILE A 42 15.42 -6.70 0.66
C ILE A 42 14.24 -7.66 0.44
N LEU A 43 13.18 -7.22 -0.25
CA LEU A 43 12.02 -8.06 -0.53
C LEU A 43 12.38 -9.27 -1.40
N TRP A 44 13.25 -9.11 -2.40
CA TRP A 44 13.76 -10.24 -3.19
C TRP A 44 14.52 -11.22 -2.31
N GLY A 45 15.39 -10.74 -1.42
CA GLY A 45 16.10 -11.58 -0.46
C GLY A 45 15.18 -12.31 0.50
N CYS A 46 14.09 -11.67 0.96
CA CYS A 46 13.17 -12.25 1.94
C CYS A 46 12.09 -13.15 1.34
N LEU A 47 11.41 -12.72 0.29
CA LEU A 47 10.25 -13.37 -0.30
C LEU A 47 10.47 -13.77 -1.76
N SER A 48 11.72 -13.74 -2.23
CA SER A 48 12.09 -14.04 -3.60
C SER A 48 11.40 -13.10 -4.61
N TRP A 49 11.40 -13.46 -5.90
CA TRP A 49 10.80 -12.66 -6.97
C TRP A 49 9.30 -12.40 -6.77
N GLN A 50 8.59 -13.29 -6.06
CA GLN A 50 7.16 -13.16 -5.80
C GLN A 50 6.84 -11.95 -4.91
N GLY A 51 7.56 -11.78 -3.80
CA GLY A 51 7.38 -10.63 -2.91
C GLY A 51 7.78 -9.32 -3.60
N TRP A 52 8.86 -9.34 -4.37
CA TRP A 52 9.28 -8.19 -5.16
C TRP A 52 8.24 -7.82 -6.22
N MET A 53 7.76 -8.79 -7.00
CA MET A 53 6.77 -8.56 -8.06
C MET A 53 5.45 -8.01 -7.52
N SER A 54 5.01 -8.47 -6.35
CA SER A 54 3.78 -7.97 -5.73
C SER A 54 3.85 -6.46 -5.46
N VAL A 55 5.02 -5.96 -5.02
CA VAL A 55 5.22 -4.54 -4.75
C VAL A 55 5.39 -3.73 -6.04
N VAL A 56 6.02 -4.31 -7.07
CA VAL A 56 6.06 -3.68 -8.41
C VAL A 56 4.65 -3.50 -8.96
N ILE A 57 3.80 -4.53 -8.87
CA ILE A 57 2.39 -4.45 -9.31
C ILE A 57 1.64 -3.39 -8.49
N TYR A 58 1.78 -3.37 -7.16
CA TYR A 58 1.22 -2.32 -6.31
C TYR A 58 1.62 -0.92 -6.79
N LEU A 59 2.91 -0.69 -7.04
CA LEU A 59 3.42 0.59 -7.50
C LEU A 59 2.82 1.00 -8.84
N LEU A 60 2.77 0.08 -9.79
CA LEU A 60 2.22 0.34 -11.13
C LEU A 60 0.74 0.69 -11.07
N PHE A 61 -0.09 -0.15 -10.44
CA PHE A 61 -1.53 0.08 -10.37
C PHE A 61 -1.90 1.29 -9.52
N GLY A 62 -1.24 1.47 -8.38
CA GLY A 62 -1.40 2.67 -7.57
C GLY A 62 -1.06 3.96 -8.35
N SER A 63 0.01 3.94 -9.15
CA SER A 63 0.39 5.09 -9.96
C SER A 63 -0.55 5.31 -11.15
N LEU A 64 -1.07 4.23 -11.76
CA LEU A 64 -2.05 4.33 -12.83
C LEU A 64 -3.35 4.97 -12.33
N VAL A 65 -3.87 4.52 -11.19
CA VAL A 65 -5.11 5.07 -10.61
C VAL A 65 -4.91 6.52 -10.19
N THR A 66 -3.76 6.90 -9.64
CA THR A 66 -3.44 8.30 -9.33
C THR A 66 -3.51 9.20 -10.56
N LYS A 67 -3.21 8.69 -11.75
CA LYS A 67 -3.30 9.45 -13.01
C LYS A 67 -4.72 9.59 -13.55
N ILE A 68 -5.68 8.78 -13.10
CA ILE A 68 -7.08 8.89 -13.54
C ILE A 68 -7.63 10.26 -13.13
N GLY A 69 -8.07 11.03 -14.12
CA GLY A 69 -8.61 12.37 -13.92
C GLY A 69 -7.64 13.37 -13.27
N PHE A 70 -6.33 13.17 -13.43
CA PHE A 70 -5.31 14.01 -12.77
C PHE A 70 -5.48 15.51 -13.07
N LYS A 71 -5.83 15.87 -14.31
CA LYS A 71 -6.07 17.27 -14.70
C LYS A 71 -7.21 17.88 -13.88
N PHE A 72 -8.34 17.18 -13.80
CA PHE A 72 -9.48 17.61 -12.98
C PHE A 72 -9.10 17.77 -11.50
N LYS A 73 -8.44 16.77 -10.91
CA LYS A 73 -7.99 16.83 -9.51
C LYS A 73 -7.03 18.00 -9.26
N LYS A 74 -6.18 18.33 -10.24
CA LYS A 74 -5.26 19.46 -10.17
C LYS A 74 -6.00 20.81 -10.21
N GLU A 75 -7.00 20.95 -11.06
CA GLU A 75 -7.84 22.15 -11.16
C GLU A 75 -8.61 22.37 -9.85
N GLN A 76 -9.03 21.31 -9.18
CA GLN A 76 -9.71 21.36 -7.87
C GLN A 76 -8.76 21.48 -6.67
N GLY A 77 -7.45 21.50 -6.86
CA GLY A 77 -6.47 21.59 -5.78
C GLY A 77 -6.31 20.31 -4.92
N ILE A 78 -6.90 19.19 -5.32
CA ILE A 78 -6.92 17.92 -4.58
C ILE A 78 -6.03 16.83 -5.21
N ALA A 79 -5.22 17.18 -6.21
CA ALA A 79 -4.30 16.25 -6.86
C ALA A 79 -3.12 15.90 -5.96
N GLU A 80 -2.58 14.69 -6.15
CA GLU A 80 -1.34 14.27 -5.52
C GLU A 80 -0.18 15.22 -5.84
N LYS A 81 0.62 15.50 -4.81
CA LYS A 81 1.81 16.36 -4.90
C LYS A 81 2.80 15.84 -5.96
N ARG A 82 3.67 16.72 -6.43
CA ARG A 82 4.75 16.38 -7.38
C ARG A 82 4.27 15.74 -8.69
N GLY A 83 3.03 16.01 -9.10
CA GLY A 83 2.45 15.42 -10.31
C GLY A 83 2.17 13.92 -10.18
N GLY A 84 1.92 13.43 -8.95
CA GLY A 84 1.71 12.02 -8.65
C GLY A 84 2.99 11.18 -8.60
N ARG A 85 4.18 11.81 -8.67
CA ARG A 85 5.45 11.09 -8.54
C ARG A 85 5.70 10.70 -7.07
N ARG A 86 6.00 9.44 -6.84
CA ARG A 86 6.24 8.91 -5.49
C ARG A 86 7.64 9.26 -4.99
N GLY A 87 7.73 9.85 -3.81
CA GLY A 87 8.98 10.14 -3.12
C GLY A 87 9.37 9.05 -2.10
N PRO A 88 10.53 9.21 -1.41
CA PRO A 88 10.96 8.29 -0.36
C PRO A 88 9.90 8.09 0.72
N GLU A 89 9.26 9.17 1.15
CA GLU A 89 8.22 9.16 2.16
C GLU A 89 7.01 8.30 1.75
N ASN A 90 6.62 8.35 0.46
CA ASN A 90 5.54 7.48 -0.04
C ASN A 90 5.97 6.01 -0.07
N VAL A 91 7.24 5.73 -0.42
CA VAL A 91 7.76 4.35 -0.44
C VAL A 91 7.77 3.77 0.97
N TRP A 92 8.37 4.48 1.93
CA TRP A 92 8.49 3.98 3.30
C TRP A 92 7.15 4.02 4.06
N GLY A 93 6.35 5.06 3.91
CA GLY A 93 5.01 5.13 4.50
C GLY A 93 4.07 4.02 4.04
N SER A 94 4.24 3.54 2.81
CA SER A 94 3.40 2.45 2.28
C SER A 94 3.97 1.05 2.52
N ALA A 95 5.28 0.89 2.62
CA ALA A 95 5.92 -0.42 2.56
C ALA A 95 6.69 -0.83 3.82
N ALA A 96 6.88 0.07 4.81
CA ALA A 96 7.70 -0.24 5.99
C ALA A 96 7.16 -1.44 6.77
N THR A 97 5.86 -1.50 7.03
CA THR A 97 5.22 -2.64 7.73
C THR A 97 5.35 -3.93 6.92
N GLY A 98 5.04 -3.88 5.61
CA GLY A 98 5.22 -5.04 4.75
C GLY A 98 6.67 -5.52 4.70
N LEU A 99 7.64 -4.60 4.64
CA LEU A 99 9.07 -4.93 4.70
C LEU A 99 9.44 -5.60 6.01
N PHE A 100 9.00 -5.05 7.14
CA PHE A 100 9.22 -5.66 8.46
C PHE A 100 8.69 -7.10 8.51
N LEU A 101 7.47 -7.32 8.06
CA LEU A 101 6.85 -8.65 8.02
C LEU A 101 7.58 -9.60 7.07
N ALA A 102 8.04 -9.10 5.91
CA ALA A 102 8.87 -9.89 4.99
C ALA A 102 10.20 -10.33 5.64
N ILE A 103 10.84 -9.43 6.39
CA ILE A 103 12.06 -9.76 7.15
C ILE A 103 11.76 -10.82 8.21
N MET A 104 10.65 -10.70 8.95
CA MET A 104 10.27 -11.67 9.99
C MET A 104 10.07 -13.08 9.44
N THR A 105 9.70 -13.26 8.18
CA THR A 105 9.63 -14.60 7.55
C THR A 105 10.97 -15.35 7.57
N LYS A 106 12.09 -14.65 7.77
CA LYS A 106 13.44 -15.24 7.80
C LYS A 106 13.90 -15.61 9.22
N PHE A 107 13.40 -14.90 10.21
CA PHE A 107 13.82 -15.08 11.60
C PHE A 107 12.90 -16.00 12.40
N ASN A 108 11.64 -16.16 11.96
CA ASN A 108 10.65 -16.96 12.67
C ASN A 108 9.91 -17.89 11.70
N ALA A 109 10.46 -19.08 11.52
CA ALA A 109 9.91 -20.08 10.62
C ALA A 109 8.55 -20.65 11.10
N ALA A 110 8.28 -20.67 12.41
CA ALA A 110 7.03 -21.17 12.97
C ALA A 110 5.82 -20.33 12.51
N ASN A 111 5.99 -19.02 12.36
CA ASN A 111 4.91 -18.07 12.02
C ASN A 111 5.01 -17.54 10.59
N ILE A 112 5.71 -18.24 9.70
CA ILE A 112 5.97 -17.76 8.32
C ILE A 112 4.68 -17.46 7.54
N VAL A 113 3.63 -18.25 7.74
CA VAL A 113 2.33 -18.07 7.08
C VAL A 113 1.68 -16.77 7.56
N MET A 114 1.65 -16.54 8.86
CA MET A 114 1.11 -15.32 9.47
C MET A 114 1.84 -14.07 8.92
N PHE A 115 3.17 -14.08 8.87
CA PHE A 115 3.93 -12.96 8.34
C PHE A 115 3.67 -12.72 6.84
N LYS A 116 3.47 -13.78 6.05
CA LYS A 116 3.09 -13.66 4.64
C LYS A 116 1.68 -13.10 4.46
N VAL A 117 0.72 -13.52 5.28
CA VAL A 117 -0.65 -12.98 5.26
C VAL A 117 -0.64 -11.50 5.67
N GLY A 118 0.05 -11.14 6.74
CA GLY A 118 0.22 -9.75 7.15
C GLY A 118 0.90 -8.88 6.08
N PHE A 119 1.96 -9.41 5.42
CA PHE A 119 2.58 -8.76 4.27
C PHE A 119 1.56 -8.49 3.17
N ALA A 120 0.77 -9.51 2.80
CA ALA A 120 -0.26 -9.37 1.77
C ALA A 120 -1.34 -8.36 2.18
N ALA A 121 -1.80 -8.40 3.43
CA ALA A 121 -2.81 -7.49 3.96
C ALA A 121 -2.32 -6.03 3.99
N SER A 122 -1.04 -5.78 4.32
CA SER A 122 -0.47 -4.43 4.32
C SER A 122 -0.50 -3.79 2.93
N PHE A 123 -0.17 -4.54 1.87
CA PHE A 123 -0.24 -4.02 0.50
C PHE A 123 -1.66 -3.98 -0.06
N ALA A 124 -2.55 -4.88 0.37
CA ALA A 124 -3.97 -4.80 0.04
C ALA A 124 -4.60 -3.54 0.62
N ALA A 125 -4.31 -3.20 1.87
CA ALA A 125 -4.74 -1.96 2.51
C ALA A 125 -4.25 -0.72 1.76
N LYS A 126 -2.98 -0.69 1.35
CA LYS A 126 -2.41 0.46 0.64
C LYS A 126 -2.97 0.63 -0.77
N LEU A 127 -3.25 -0.48 -1.48
CA LEU A 127 -3.89 -0.38 -2.78
C LEU A 127 -5.35 0.01 -2.66
N ALA A 128 -6.08 -0.53 -1.68
CA ALA A 128 -7.46 -0.17 -1.35
C ALA A 128 -7.59 1.33 -1.05
N ASP A 129 -6.73 1.86 -0.19
CA ASP A 129 -6.65 3.27 0.15
C ASP A 129 -6.40 4.14 -1.09
N THR A 130 -5.39 3.79 -1.90
CA THR A 130 -5.08 4.53 -3.12
C THR A 130 -6.25 4.51 -4.12
N PHE A 131 -6.90 3.37 -4.31
CA PHE A 131 -8.07 3.25 -5.18
C PHE A 131 -9.23 4.08 -4.65
N GLY A 132 -9.54 3.97 -3.36
CA GLY A 132 -10.62 4.69 -2.71
C GLY A 132 -10.46 6.19 -2.79
N SER A 133 -9.30 6.69 -2.39
CA SER A 133 -9.00 8.11 -2.38
C SER A 133 -8.97 8.71 -3.79
N GLU A 134 -8.30 8.07 -4.75
CA GLU A 134 -8.13 8.62 -6.09
C GLU A 134 -9.40 8.55 -6.94
N ILE A 135 -10.18 7.47 -6.82
CA ILE A 135 -11.48 7.33 -7.49
C ILE A 135 -12.53 8.20 -6.81
N GLY A 136 -12.54 8.25 -5.47
CA GLY A 136 -13.42 9.15 -4.71
C GLY A 136 -13.19 10.62 -5.06
N LYS A 137 -11.93 11.08 -5.13
CA LYS A 137 -11.57 12.43 -5.57
C LYS A 137 -12.02 12.73 -7.00
N ARG A 138 -12.08 11.73 -7.89
CA ARG A 138 -12.44 11.95 -9.29
C ARG A 138 -13.94 11.81 -9.56
N PHE A 139 -14.59 10.79 -9.00
CA PHE A 139 -15.94 10.40 -9.35
C PHE A 139 -16.94 10.54 -8.20
N GLY A 140 -16.49 10.64 -6.94
CA GLY A 140 -17.38 10.76 -5.79
C GLY A 140 -18.28 12.00 -5.92
N GLU A 141 -19.56 11.81 -6.24
CA GLU A 141 -20.51 12.93 -6.38
C GLU A 141 -20.85 13.50 -5.01
N GLU A 142 -21.05 12.66 -4.05
CA GLU A 142 -21.31 13.03 -2.67
C GLU A 142 -20.26 12.44 -1.73
N THR A 143 -19.63 13.32 -0.97
CA THR A 143 -18.60 12.94 0.00
C THR A 143 -19.08 13.28 1.41
N TYR A 144 -18.95 12.33 2.31
CA TYR A 144 -19.36 12.46 3.72
C TYR A 144 -18.18 12.18 4.64
N LEU A 145 -18.07 12.94 5.70
CA LEU A 145 -17.07 12.69 6.74
C LEU A 145 -17.42 11.38 7.47
N ILE A 146 -16.54 10.39 7.49
CA ILE A 146 -16.81 9.05 8.05
C ILE A 146 -17.25 9.09 9.52
N THR A 147 -16.82 10.10 10.30
CA THR A 147 -17.10 10.22 11.73
C THR A 147 -18.41 10.90 12.08
N SER A 148 -18.96 11.75 11.22
CA SER A 148 -20.17 12.53 11.50
C SER A 148 -21.25 12.37 10.44
N LEU A 149 -20.93 11.74 9.32
CA LEU A 149 -21.78 11.61 8.13
C LEU A 149 -22.28 12.97 7.58
N GLN A 150 -21.58 14.05 7.94
CA GLN A 150 -21.83 15.35 7.34
C GLN A 150 -21.25 15.43 5.96
N LYS A 151 -21.95 16.08 5.03
CA LYS A 151 -21.49 16.33 3.68
C LYS A 151 -20.28 17.27 3.71
N VAL A 152 -19.22 16.89 3.03
CA VAL A 152 -17.96 17.64 2.94
C VAL A 152 -17.48 17.75 1.49
N GLU A 153 -16.50 18.61 1.25
CA GLU A 153 -15.89 18.72 -0.07
C GLU A 153 -15.06 17.49 -0.43
N ARG A 154 -14.97 17.18 -1.72
CA ARG A 154 -14.11 16.12 -2.23
C ARG A 154 -12.66 16.35 -1.82
N GLY A 155 -11.98 15.29 -1.41
CA GLY A 155 -10.59 15.38 -0.98
C GLY A 155 -10.40 15.82 0.47
N THR A 156 -11.49 16.04 1.23
CA THR A 156 -11.42 16.23 2.68
C THR A 156 -10.89 14.97 3.34
N GLU A 157 -9.93 15.11 4.26
CA GLU A 157 -9.36 14.00 5.01
C GLU A 157 -10.43 13.29 5.84
N GLY A 158 -10.50 11.96 5.71
CA GLY A 158 -11.56 11.14 6.29
C GLY A 158 -12.91 11.25 5.57
N GLY A 159 -12.96 11.92 4.42
CA GLY A 159 -14.13 11.94 3.54
C GLY A 159 -14.28 10.62 2.78
N ILE A 160 -15.46 10.04 2.81
CA ILE A 160 -15.83 8.82 2.09
C ILE A 160 -16.94 9.11 1.07
N SER A 161 -16.92 8.39 -0.04
CA SER A 161 -17.99 8.37 -1.05
C SER A 161 -18.31 6.93 -1.44
N ILE A 162 -19.46 6.69 -2.03
CA ILE A 162 -19.85 5.34 -2.48
C ILE A 162 -18.85 4.83 -3.52
N GLU A 163 -18.49 5.66 -4.51
CA GLU A 163 -17.55 5.32 -5.58
C GLU A 163 -16.15 5.02 -5.03
N GLY A 164 -15.68 5.84 -4.06
CA GLY A 164 -14.43 5.61 -3.38
C GLY A 164 -14.44 4.32 -2.56
N THR A 165 -15.52 4.05 -1.83
CA THR A 165 -15.66 2.83 -1.02
C THR A 165 -15.68 1.58 -1.89
N LEU A 166 -16.43 1.57 -3.00
CA LEU A 166 -16.43 0.47 -3.95
C LEU A 166 -15.05 0.26 -4.59
N ALA A 167 -14.37 1.34 -4.93
CA ALA A 167 -13.01 1.28 -5.46
C ALA A 167 -12.01 0.71 -4.43
N SER A 168 -12.15 1.05 -3.14
CA SER A 168 -11.34 0.47 -2.06
C SER A 168 -11.52 -1.05 -1.97
N ILE A 169 -12.76 -1.53 -2.01
CA ILE A 169 -13.05 -2.97 -2.01
C ILE A 169 -12.40 -3.65 -3.22
N LEU A 170 -12.54 -3.07 -4.41
CA LEU A 170 -11.93 -3.60 -5.63
C LEU A 170 -10.40 -3.61 -5.55
N GLY A 171 -9.79 -2.56 -4.99
CA GLY A 171 -8.35 -2.47 -4.78
C GLY A 171 -7.83 -3.57 -3.84
N SER A 172 -8.55 -3.82 -2.74
CA SER A 172 -8.23 -4.90 -1.80
C SER A 172 -8.35 -6.29 -2.43
N ILE A 173 -9.45 -6.56 -3.13
CA ILE A 173 -9.68 -7.82 -3.85
C ILE A 173 -8.59 -8.04 -4.90
N PHE A 174 -8.29 -7.01 -5.70
CA PHE A 174 -7.26 -7.10 -6.73
C PHE A 174 -5.88 -7.43 -6.15
N MET A 175 -5.47 -6.75 -5.08
CA MET A 175 -4.17 -7.04 -4.47
C MET A 175 -4.13 -8.42 -3.82
N ALA A 176 -5.19 -8.84 -3.12
CA ALA A 176 -5.30 -10.19 -2.57
C ALA A 176 -5.23 -11.26 -3.66
N PHE A 177 -5.85 -11.03 -4.82
CA PHE A 177 -5.75 -11.92 -5.97
C PHE A 177 -4.31 -12.04 -6.49
N ILE A 178 -3.60 -10.92 -6.61
CA ILE A 178 -2.17 -10.92 -7.00
C ILE A 178 -1.34 -11.70 -5.99
N MET A 179 -1.56 -11.50 -4.68
CA MET A 179 -0.84 -12.23 -3.63
C MET A 179 -1.09 -13.74 -3.69
N LEU A 180 -2.31 -14.15 -4.01
CA LEU A 180 -2.68 -15.56 -4.21
C LEU A 180 -2.00 -16.12 -5.47
N ARG A 181 -2.02 -15.40 -6.59
CA ARG A 181 -1.39 -15.83 -7.86
C ARG A 181 0.13 -15.92 -7.76
N LEU A 182 0.75 -15.06 -6.97
CA LEU A 182 2.19 -15.10 -6.70
C LEU A 182 2.57 -16.08 -5.57
N SER A 183 1.61 -16.87 -5.04
CA SER A 183 1.85 -17.84 -3.98
C SER A 183 2.45 -17.24 -2.69
N ILE A 184 2.19 -15.96 -2.44
CA ILE A 184 2.49 -15.32 -1.14
C ILE A 184 1.50 -15.85 -0.10
N ILE A 185 0.22 -15.94 -0.46
CA ILE A 185 -0.84 -16.62 0.29
C ILE A 185 -1.32 -17.84 -0.49
N SER A 186 -1.82 -18.88 0.20
CA SER A 186 -2.02 -20.19 -0.43
C SER A 186 -3.46 -20.68 -0.37
N THR A 187 -4.32 -20.10 0.46
CA THR A 187 -5.68 -20.61 0.70
C THR A 187 -6.75 -19.57 0.40
N LYS A 188 -7.98 -20.01 0.13
CA LYS A 188 -9.15 -19.13 0.02
C LYS A 188 -9.43 -18.39 1.34
N TYR A 189 -9.12 -19.02 2.48
CA TYR A 189 -9.26 -18.40 3.79
C TYR A 189 -8.32 -17.20 3.94
N HIS A 190 -7.05 -17.37 3.63
CA HIS A 190 -6.07 -16.26 3.63
C HIS A 190 -6.47 -15.15 2.64
N PHE A 191 -7.03 -15.50 1.49
CA PHE A 191 -7.54 -14.52 0.53
C PHE A 191 -8.63 -13.66 1.16
N ILE A 192 -9.62 -14.27 1.82
CA ILE A 192 -10.73 -13.55 2.48
C ILE A 192 -10.18 -12.65 3.60
N ILE A 193 -9.28 -13.16 4.44
CA ILE A 193 -8.63 -12.37 5.50
C ILE A 193 -7.97 -11.13 4.88
N VAL A 194 -7.14 -11.29 3.84
CA VAL A 194 -6.43 -10.18 3.20
C VAL A 194 -7.40 -9.15 2.62
N VAL A 195 -8.50 -9.58 1.99
CA VAL A 195 -9.52 -8.67 1.44
C VAL A 195 -10.19 -7.88 2.56
N VAL A 196 -10.67 -8.58 3.59
CA VAL A 196 -11.42 -7.94 4.70
C VAL A 196 -10.50 -7.01 5.49
N SER A 197 -9.32 -7.49 5.90
CA SER A 197 -8.34 -6.68 6.63
C SER A 197 -7.91 -5.46 5.83
N GLY A 198 -7.63 -5.61 4.54
CA GLY A 198 -7.25 -4.50 3.67
C GLY A 198 -8.31 -3.42 3.58
N PHE A 199 -9.58 -3.80 3.44
CA PHE A 199 -10.69 -2.85 3.41
C PHE A 199 -10.94 -2.19 4.78
N LEU A 200 -10.96 -2.97 5.86
CA LEU A 200 -11.16 -2.44 7.22
C LEU A 200 -10.05 -1.46 7.62
N ALA A 201 -8.81 -1.74 7.24
CA ALA A 201 -7.69 -0.83 7.47
C ALA A 201 -7.88 0.51 6.75
N THR A 202 -8.41 0.50 5.53
CA THR A 202 -8.71 1.74 4.79
C THR A 202 -9.80 2.56 5.50
N LEU A 203 -10.84 1.91 6.04
CA LEU A 203 -11.83 2.61 6.85
C LEU A 203 -11.22 3.18 8.14
N SER A 204 -10.35 2.42 8.80
CA SER A 204 -9.65 2.87 10.01
C SER A 204 -8.76 4.08 9.72
N GLU A 205 -8.08 4.10 8.58
CA GLU A 205 -7.28 5.25 8.13
C GLU A 205 -8.16 6.48 7.92
N SER A 206 -9.31 6.34 7.27
CA SER A 206 -10.27 7.43 7.10
C SER A 206 -10.78 7.98 8.45
N ILE A 207 -11.01 7.12 9.46
CA ILE A 207 -11.39 7.54 10.82
C ILE A 207 -10.23 8.30 11.49
N ILE A 208 -9.00 7.81 11.37
CA ILE A 208 -7.81 8.45 11.93
C ILE A 208 -7.60 9.81 11.26
N GLY A 209 -7.70 9.87 9.94
CA GLY A 209 -7.61 11.10 9.16
C GLY A 209 -8.63 12.14 9.63
N ALA A 210 -9.90 11.75 9.76
CA ALA A 210 -10.97 12.64 10.19
C ALA A 210 -10.76 13.19 11.61
N LYS A 211 -10.28 12.35 12.56
CA LYS A 211 -10.19 12.74 13.98
C LYS A 211 -8.88 13.39 14.38
N PHE A 212 -7.77 12.92 13.81
CA PHE A 212 -6.45 13.18 14.38
C PHE A 212 -5.53 13.96 13.43
N GLN A 213 -5.72 13.86 12.11
CA GLN A 213 -4.78 14.44 11.16
C GLN A 213 -4.67 15.97 11.31
N ASN A 214 -5.79 16.66 11.35
CA ASN A 214 -5.81 18.11 11.53
C ASN A 214 -5.42 18.52 12.96
N LYS A 215 -5.87 17.78 13.98
CA LYS A 215 -5.63 18.08 15.39
C LYS A 215 -4.16 17.97 15.79
N TYR A 216 -3.47 16.95 15.27
CA TYR A 216 -2.06 16.66 15.63
C TYR A 216 -1.09 16.94 14.46
N LYS A 217 -1.56 17.53 13.35
CA LYS A 217 -0.75 17.79 12.14
C LYS A 217 -0.01 16.54 11.65
N LEU A 218 -0.68 15.38 11.70
CA LEU A 218 -0.10 14.12 11.26
C LEU A 218 0.09 14.15 9.74
N SER A 219 1.22 13.64 9.25
CA SER A 219 1.39 13.45 7.81
C SER A 219 0.60 12.23 7.34
N ASN A 220 0.17 12.24 6.07
CA ASN A 220 -0.50 11.07 5.45
C ASN A 220 0.37 9.81 5.55
N GLU A 221 1.69 9.96 5.44
CA GLU A 221 2.63 8.84 5.53
C GLU A 221 2.63 8.21 6.93
N LEU A 222 2.48 9.01 7.98
CA LEU A 222 2.38 8.51 9.36
C LEU A 222 1.05 7.81 9.60
N VAL A 223 -0.06 8.38 9.12
CA VAL A 223 -1.39 7.73 9.17
C VAL A 223 -1.36 6.40 8.43
N ASN A 224 -0.73 6.36 7.26
CA ASN A 224 -0.50 5.16 6.48
C ASN A 224 0.32 4.10 7.22
N ALA A 225 1.37 4.49 7.93
CA ALA A 225 2.17 3.57 8.73
C ALA A 225 1.34 2.99 9.89
N ILE A 226 0.56 3.82 10.58
CA ILE A 226 -0.35 3.38 11.66
C ILE A 226 -1.39 2.40 11.13
N GLN A 227 -2.02 2.70 9.99
CA GLN A 227 -2.99 1.84 9.32
C GLN A 227 -2.43 0.43 9.09
N THR A 228 -1.22 0.34 8.54
CA THR A 228 -0.60 -0.96 8.25
C THR A 228 -0.16 -1.71 9.51
N CYS A 229 0.14 -1.02 10.62
CA CYS A 229 0.44 -1.64 11.91
C CYS A 229 -0.81 -2.21 12.60
N LEU A 230 -1.96 -1.54 12.50
CA LEU A 230 -3.22 -2.01 13.10
C LEU A 230 -3.66 -3.37 12.55
N LEU A 231 -3.35 -3.67 11.28
CA LEU A 231 -3.63 -4.97 10.67
C LEU A 231 -2.91 -6.14 11.36
N TYR A 232 -1.71 -5.90 11.86
CA TYR A 232 -0.91 -6.93 12.52
C TYR A 232 -1.47 -7.29 13.91
N THR A 233 -2.07 -6.32 14.61
CA THR A 233 -2.61 -6.55 15.96
C THR A 233 -3.94 -7.29 15.96
N SER A 234 -4.75 -7.20 14.90
CA SER A 234 -6.01 -7.94 14.79
C SER A 234 -5.80 -9.43 14.55
N ASP A 235 -4.81 -9.81 13.72
CA ASP A 235 -4.50 -11.23 13.45
C ASP A 235 -3.83 -11.93 14.65
N ALA A 236 -3.13 -11.19 15.52
CA ALA A 236 -2.49 -11.75 16.71
C ALA A 236 -3.48 -11.94 17.89
N ALA A 237 -4.67 -11.34 17.85
CA ALA A 237 -5.67 -11.46 18.90
C ALA A 237 -6.56 -12.71 18.77
N ASP A 238 -6.64 -13.32 17.58
CA ASP A 238 -7.47 -14.51 17.32
C ASP A 238 -6.73 -15.83 17.59
N ASP A 239 -5.43 -15.79 17.90
CA ASP A 239 -4.61 -16.96 18.22
C ASP A 239 -4.35 -17.15 19.75
N CYS A 240 -5.11 -16.44 20.64
CA CYS A 240 -5.02 -16.59 22.10
C CYS A 240 -6.24 -17.28 22.70
#